data_91c342f399b409df81af48bcd3195ff9
#
_entry.id   91c342f399b409df81af48bcd3195ff9
#
_cell.length_a   1.000
_cell.length_b   1.000
_cell.length_c   1.000
_cell.angle_alpha   90.00
_cell.angle_beta   90.00
_cell.angle_gamma   90.00
#
_symmetry.space_group_name_H-M   'P 1'
#
loop_
_entity.id
_entity.type
_entity.pdbx_description
1 polymer ?
#
loop_
_entity_poly.entity_id
_entity_poly.type
_entity_poly.pdbx_seq_one_letter_code
_entity_poly.pdbx_strand_id
1 'polypeptide(L)'
;MSQPQYAIMRFAKYKGPEITNIEAHNERRKERYASNPDIDLSRSKHNFHLIEPPQRYRAEAERQISAAGCRTRKDSVRVVEVLFTATPEFSKGKKLTEIRQFFEETLRFFVQYQSRETIISAVVHMDEKTAHMHLSFVPLTPDGGRSCVGLFRT
;
A
#
# COMPACT_ATOMS: atom_id res chain seq x y z
N MET A 1 -28.50 -9.75 11.82
CA MET A 1 -27.40 -8.78 12.04
C MET A 1 -26.15 -9.28 11.38
N SER A 2 -25.62 -8.51 10.46
CA SER A 2 -24.30 -8.80 9.92
C SER A 2 -23.27 -8.58 11.01
N GLN A 3 -22.34 -9.52 11.17
CA GLN A 3 -21.23 -9.33 12.09
C GLN A 3 -20.37 -8.16 11.61
N PRO A 4 -19.84 -7.35 12.55
CA PRO A 4 -18.96 -6.25 12.14
C PRO A 4 -17.73 -6.82 11.41
N GLN A 5 -17.51 -6.28 10.24
CA GLN A 5 -16.39 -6.69 9.39
C GLN A 5 -15.21 -5.78 9.69
N TYR A 6 -14.21 -6.35 10.32
CA TYR A 6 -13.04 -5.59 10.71
C TYR A 6 -11.98 -5.64 9.62
N ALA A 7 -11.57 -4.49 9.16
CA ALA A 7 -10.34 -4.37 8.42
C ALA A 7 -9.21 -4.18 9.42
N ILE A 8 -8.23 -5.07 9.38
CA ILE A 8 -7.01 -4.91 10.17
C ILE A 8 -6.10 -3.96 9.39
N MET A 9 -5.63 -2.92 10.08
CA MET A 9 -4.75 -1.91 9.48
C MET A 9 -3.40 -1.95 10.17
N ARG A 10 -2.34 -2.16 9.39
CA ARG A 10 -0.97 -2.19 9.89
C ARG A 10 -0.10 -1.23 9.10
N PHE A 11 0.80 -0.55 9.80
CA PHE A 11 1.72 0.42 9.20
C PHE A 11 3.15 -0.08 9.29
N ALA A 12 3.90 0.14 8.22
CA ALA A 12 5.34 -0.10 8.18
C ALA A 12 6.04 1.09 7.51
N LYS A 13 7.20 1.46 8.03
CA LYS A 13 7.96 2.61 7.54
C LYS A 13 9.23 2.16 6.85
N TYR A 14 9.54 2.76 5.70
CA TYR A 14 10.69 2.37 4.88
C TYR A 14 11.55 3.59 4.58
N LYS A 15 12.86 3.42 4.77
CA LYS A 15 13.82 4.53 4.68
C LYS A 15 14.49 4.65 3.32
N GLY A 16 14.89 3.56 2.71
CA GLY A 16 15.60 3.62 1.44
C GLY A 16 15.66 2.29 0.72
N PRO A 17 16.73 1.48 0.91
CA PRO A 17 16.91 0.25 0.12
C PRO A 17 15.76 -0.75 0.22
N GLU A 18 15.08 -0.83 1.36
CA GLU A 18 13.94 -1.72 1.58
C GLU A 18 12.75 -1.40 0.67
N ILE A 19 12.68 -0.18 0.14
CA ILE A 19 11.57 0.23 -0.74
C ILE A 19 11.52 -0.65 -1.99
N THR A 20 12.67 -0.97 -2.55
CA THR A 20 12.76 -1.85 -3.72
C THR A 20 12.24 -3.26 -3.40
N ASN A 21 12.51 -3.74 -2.18
CA ASN A 21 12.04 -5.07 -1.76
C ASN A 21 10.51 -5.11 -1.59
N ILE A 22 9.93 -4.08 -0.97
CA ILE A 22 8.47 -4.05 -0.82
C ILE A 22 7.77 -3.87 -2.17
N GLU A 23 8.36 -3.09 -3.08
CA GLU A 23 7.82 -2.95 -4.43
C GLU A 23 7.81 -4.29 -5.15
N ALA A 24 8.92 -5.02 -5.10
CA ALA A 24 9.02 -6.33 -5.73
C ALA A 24 7.96 -7.30 -5.18
N HIS A 25 7.72 -7.26 -3.88
CA HIS A 25 6.69 -8.07 -3.24
C HIS A 25 5.29 -7.62 -3.65
N ASN A 26 4.99 -6.33 -3.56
CA ASN A 26 3.66 -5.78 -3.84
C ASN A 26 3.28 -5.95 -5.31
N GLU A 27 4.24 -5.74 -6.22
CA GLU A 27 4.01 -5.80 -7.66
C GLU A 27 4.27 -7.20 -8.23
N ARG A 28 4.52 -8.19 -7.37
CA ARG A 28 4.78 -9.58 -7.76
C ARG A 28 5.87 -9.70 -8.81
N ARG A 29 7.00 -9.04 -8.57
CA ARG A 29 8.15 -9.04 -9.51
C ARG A 29 9.14 -10.17 -9.26
N LYS A 30 8.91 -11.01 -8.23
CA LYS A 30 9.74 -12.17 -7.92
C LYS A 30 9.03 -13.44 -8.38
N GLU A 31 9.81 -14.42 -8.83
CA GLU A 31 9.26 -15.72 -9.22
C GLU A 31 8.92 -16.58 -8.01
N ARG A 32 9.62 -16.39 -6.90
CA ARG A 32 9.39 -17.16 -5.66
C ARG A 32 9.42 -16.23 -4.46
N TYR A 33 8.53 -16.53 -3.51
CA TYR A 33 8.40 -15.78 -2.28
C TYR A 33 8.69 -16.72 -1.10
N ALA A 34 9.97 -17.00 -0.85
CA ALA A 34 10.41 -17.94 0.18
C ALA A 34 9.93 -17.53 1.58
N SER A 35 9.80 -16.24 1.83
CA SER A 35 9.33 -15.70 3.11
C SER A 35 7.81 -15.81 3.29
N ASN A 36 7.06 -16.11 2.23
CA ASN A 36 5.61 -16.24 2.29
C ASN A 36 5.15 -17.38 1.38
N PRO A 37 5.18 -18.63 1.88
CA PRO A 37 4.79 -19.79 1.08
C PRO A 37 3.30 -19.87 0.77
N ASP A 38 2.47 -19.04 1.42
CA ASP A 38 1.03 -19.02 1.19
C ASP A 38 0.64 -18.32 -0.10
N ILE A 39 1.58 -17.66 -0.77
CA ILE A 39 1.31 -17.00 -2.04
C ILE A 39 1.13 -18.04 -3.14
N ASP A 40 -0.04 -18.04 -3.76
CA ASP A 40 -0.35 -18.90 -4.90
C ASP A 40 -0.17 -18.09 -6.19
N LEU A 41 0.98 -18.25 -6.82
CA LEU A 41 1.33 -17.50 -8.03
C LEU A 41 0.36 -17.73 -9.18
N SER A 42 -0.34 -18.89 -9.22
CA SER A 42 -1.34 -19.14 -10.26
C SER A 42 -2.55 -18.22 -10.12
N ARG A 43 -2.77 -17.64 -8.94
CA ARG A 43 -3.87 -16.72 -8.66
C ARG A 43 -3.44 -15.24 -8.75
N SER A 44 -2.17 -14.97 -8.97
CA SER A 44 -1.66 -13.59 -9.05
C SER A 44 -2.31 -12.78 -10.18
N LYS A 45 -2.84 -13.44 -11.20
CA LYS A 45 -3.60 -12.79 -12.29
C LYS A 45 -4.87 -12.11 -11.79
N HIS A 46 -5.35 -12.45 -10.59
CA HIS A 46 -6.54 -11.83 -10.00
C HIS A 46 -6.21 -10.63 -9.14
N ASN A 47 -4.92 -10.37 -8.91
CA ASN A 47 -4.49 -9.15 -8.22
C ASN A 47 -4.84 -7.94 -9.07
N PHE A 48 -5.21 -6.84 -8.43
CA PHE A 48 -5.59 -5.64 -9.17
C PHE A 48 -5.17 -4.39 -8.42
N HIS A 49 -4.94 -3.32 -9.20
CA HIS A 49 -4.61 -2.01 -8.67
C HIS A 49 -5.83 -1.12 -8.58
N LEU A 50 -5.97 -0.41 -7.48
CA LEU A 50 -6.88 0.74 -7.37
C LEU A 50 -6.15 2.02 -7.72
N ILE A 51 -4.85 2.08 -7.42
CA ILE A 51 -3.93 3.13 -7.87
C ILE A 51 -2.69 2.42 -8.37
N GLU A 52 -2.36 2.63 -9.65
CA GLU A 52 -1.14 2.09 -10.23
C GLU A 52 0.03 3.04 -9.99
N PRO A 53 1.23 2.50 -9.69
CA PRO A 53 2.40 3.35 -9.49
C PRO A 53 2.77 4.02 -10.82
N PRO A 54 2.98 5.36 -10.85
CA PRO A 54 3.35 6.05 -12.09
C PRO A 54 4.76 5.71 -12.53
N GLN A 55 5.61 5.26 -11.61
CA GLN A 55 6.97 4.82 -11.86
C GLN A 55 7.42 3.95 -10.67
N ARG A 56 8.69 3.58 -10.64
CA ARG A 56 9.22 2.80 -9.50
C ARG A 56 8.99 3.55 -8.19
N TYR A 57 8.70 2.82 -7.13
CA TYR A 57 8.32 3.38 -5.83
C TYR A 57 9.32 4.40 -5.31
N ARG A 58 10.60 4.03 -5.33
CA ARG A 58 11.65 4.91 -4.82
C ARG A 58 11.77 6.18 -5.67
N ALA A 59 11.70 6.04 -6.98
CA ALA A 59 11.77 7.20 -7.89
C ALA A 59 10.58 8.13 -7.67
N GLU A 60 9.39 7.59 -7.49
CA GLU A 60 8.20 8.41 -7.23
C GLU A 60 8.29 9.12 -5.87
N ALA A 61 8.78 8.42 -4.84
CA ALA A 61 8.97 9.03 -3.53
C ALA A 61 9.97 10.19 -3.62
N GLU A 62 11.11 9.99 -4.28
CA GLU A 62 12.11 11.05 -4.43
C GLU A 62 11.57 12.24 -5.24
N ARG A 63 10.77 11.97 -6.27
CA ARG A 63 10.12 13.04 -7.05
C ARG A 63 9.21 13.89 -6.17
N GLN A 64 8.37 13.26 -5.36
CA GLN A 64 7.44 13.98 -4.49
C GLN A 64 8.17 14.78 -3.41
N ILE A 65 9.18 14.17 -2.79
CA ILE A 65 9.97 14.81 -1.74
C ILE A 65 10.70 16.02 -2.30
N SER A 66 11.30 15.89 -3.48
CA SER A 66 11.99 16.99 -4.15
C SER A 66 11.02 18.11 -4.54
N ALA A 67 9.86 17.75 -5.09
CA ALA A 67 8.84 18.72 -5.48
C ALA A 67 8.30 19.50 -4.27
N ALA A 68 8.24 18.86 -3.10
CA ALA A 68 7.82 19.49 -1.86
C ALA A 68 8.92 20.34 -1.22
N GLY A 69 10.14 20.30 -1.76
CA GLY A 69 11.28 21.04 -1.20
C GLY A 69 11.80 20.46 0.10
N CYS A 70 11.52 19.20 0.40
CA CYS A 70 11.96 18.57 1.63
C CYS A 70 13.41 18.11 1.54
N ARG A 71 14.13 18.28 2.63
CA ARG A 71 15.46 17.72 2.79
C ARG A 71 15.35 16.35 3.43
N THR A 72 16.17 15.40 2.98
CA THR A 72 16.21 14.07 3.57
C THR A 72 17.58 13.78 4.16
N ARG A 73 17.58 12.97 5.21
CA ARG A 73 18.76 12.36 5.76
C ARG A 73 18.78 10.90 5.36
N LYS A 74 19.89 10.23 5.59
CA LYS A 74 20.05 8.81 5.26
C LYS A 74 18.97 7.96 5.93
N ASP A 75 18.56 8.32 7.14
CA ASP A 75 17.57 7.59 7.94
C ASP A 75 16.13 8.15 7.83
N SER A 76 15.89 9.08 6.90
CA SER A 76 14.55 9.62 6.68
C SER A 76 13.61 8.55 6.15
N VAL A 77 12.39 8.53 6.71
CA VAL A 77 11.32 7.67 6.18
C VAL A 77 10.81 8.28 4.87
N ARG A 78 10.89 7.52 3.78
CA ARG A 78 10.47 7.98 2.46
C ARG A 78 9.15 7.40 2.01
N VAL A 79 8.85 6.19 2.46
CA VAL A 79 7.62 5.49 2.08
C VAL A 79 7.03 4.85 3.34
N VAL A 80 5.72 4.95 3.47
CA VAL A 80 4.95 4.23 4.49
C VAL A 80 4.01 3.28 3.76
N GLU A 81 3.96 2.04 4.20
CA GLU A 81 3.00 1.08 3.70
C GLU A 81 1.91 0.86 4.74
N VAL A 82 0.67 0.90 4.28
CA VAL A 82 -0.48 0.49 5.08
C VAL A 82 -1.01 -0.81 4.50
N LEU A 83 -1.16 -1.81 5.33
CA LEU A 83 -1.76 -3.08 4.94
C LEU A 83 -3.18 -3.12 5.50
N PHE A 84 -4.15 -3.20 4.61
CA PHE A 84 -5.55 -3.38 4.96
C PHE A 84 -5.94 -4.83 4.67
N THR A 85 -6.31 -5.56 5.71
CA THR A 85 -6.69 -6.97 5.60
C THR A 85 -8.15 -7.12 6.01
N ALA A 86 -8.96 -7.74 5.14
CA ALA A 86 -10.30 -8.16 5.51
C ALA A 86 -10.23 -9.42 6.36
N THR A 87 -11.25 -9.64 7.20
CA THR A 87 -11.31 -10.91 7.93
C THR A 87 -11.63 -12.06 6.98
N PRO A 88 -11.17 -13.30 7.27
CA PRO A 88 -11.51 -14.45 6.42
C PRO A 88 -13.01 -14.64 6.25
N GLU A 89 -13.79 -14.35 7.28
CA GLU A 89 -15.25 -14.44 7.25
C GLU A 89 -15.84 -13.48 6.24
N PHE A 90 -15.24 -12.30 6.07
CA PHE A 90 -15.71 -11.33 5.10
C PHE A 90 -15.51 -11.82 3.67
N SER A 91 -14.34 -12.35 3.36
CA SER A 91 -14.02 -12.77 1.99
C SER A 91 -14.69 -14.07 1.58
N LYS A 92 -15.14 -14.86 2.56
CA LYS A 92 -15.75 -16.17 2.30
C LYS A 92 -17.10 -16.00 1.61
N GLY A 93 -17.23 -16.57 0.41
CA GLY A 93 -18.46 -16.51 -0.38
C GLY A 93 -18.73 -15.17 -1.05
N LYS A 94 -17.81 -14.21 -0.95
CA LYS A 94 -17.96 -12.92 -1.63
C LYS A 94 -17.51 -12.99 -3.08
N LYS A 95 -18.23 -12.29 -3.93
CA LYS A 95 -17.83 -12.14 -5.34
C LYS A 95 -16.65 -11.18 -5.44
N LEU A 96 -15.87 -11.33 -6.51
CA LEU A 96 -14.72 -10.47 -6.77
C LEU A 96 -15.12 -8.98 -6.80
N THR A 97 -16.29 -8.68 -7.37
CA THR A 97 -16.81 -7.31 -7.43
C THR A 97 -17.10 -6.74 -6.04
N GLU A 98 -17.58 -7.57 -5.12
CA GLU A 98 -17.86 -7.13 -3.74
C GLU A 98 -16.57 -6.87 -2.97
N ILE A 99 -15.55 -7.70 -3.17
CA ILE A 99 -14.22 -7.53 -2.57
C ILE A 99 -13.59 -6.24 -3.10
N ARG A 100 -13.69 -6.01 -4.41
CA ARG A 100 -13.18 -4.78 -5.02
C ARG A 100 -13.87 -3.54 -4.44
N GLN A 101 -15.19 -3.58 -4.32
CA GLN A 101 -15.96 -2.48 -3.74
C GLN A 101 -15.54 -2.19 -2.30
N PHE A 102 -15.30 -3.22 -1.50
CA PHE A 102 -14.81 -3.07 -0.12
C PHE A 102 -13.50 -2.30 -0.08
N PHE A 103 -12.53 -2.66 -0.93
CA PHE A 103 -11.24 -1.99 -0.93
C PHE A 103 -11.31 -0.59 -1.55
N GLU A 104 -12.21 -0.37 -2.51
CA GLU A 104 -12.46 0.98 -3.04
C GLU A 104 -12.99 1.91 -1.95
N GLU A 105 -13.90 1.43 -1.11
CA GLU A 105 -14.42 2.19 0.02
C GLU A 105 -13.35 2.43 1.07
N THR A 106 -12.51 1.45 1.33
CA THR A 106 -11.37 1.58 2.24
C THR A 106 -10.40 2.65 1.76
N LEU A 107 -10.09 2.65 0.48
CA LEU A 107 -9.24 3.68 -0.12
C LEU A 107 -9.88 5.05 -0.01
N ARG A 108 -11.17 5.16 -0.30
CA ARG A 108 -11.92 6.43 -0.19
C ARG A 108 -11.87 6.98 1.24
N PHE A 109 -11.97 6.10 2.22
CA PHE A 109 -11.81 6.48 3.63
C PHE A 109 -10.39 7.00 3.89
N PHE A 110 -9.38 6.28 3.41
CA PHE A 110 -7.98 6.63 3.68
C PHE A 110 -7.58 7.97 3.07
N VAL A 111 -8.09 8.31 1.88
CA VAL A 111 -7.73 9.58 1.21
C VAL A 111 -8.27 10.81 1.93
N GLN A 112 -9.12 10.64 2.94
CA GLN A 112 -9.53 11.74 3.82
C GLN A 112 -8.40 12.17 4.77
N TYR A 113 -7.46 11.28 5.02
CA TYR A 113 -6.35 11.50 5.95
C TYR A 113 -5.01 11.70 5.26
N GLN A 114 -4.85 11.13 4.07
CA GLN A 114 -3.62 11.20 3.30
C GLN A 114 -3.97 11.51 1.85
N SER A 115 -3.41 12.59 1.33
CA SER A 115 -3.72 13.06 -0.03
C SER A 115 -3.44 11.97 -1.07
N ARG A 116 -4.36 11.83 -2.03
CA ARG A 116 -4.24 10.84 -3.09
C ARG A 116 -2.94 11.00 -3.90
N GLU A 117 -2.48 12.24 -4.11
CA GLU A 117 -1.24 12.51 -4.85
C GLU A 117 -0.01 11.92 -4.18
N THR A 118 -0.05 11.71 -2.86
CA THR A 118 1.07 11.09 -2.13
C THR A 118 1.06 9.58 -2.20
N ILE A 119 -0.05 8.97 -2.61
CA ILE A 119 -0.16 7.52 -2.71
C ILE A 119 0.53 7.06 -3.98
N ILE A 120 1.52 6.18 -3.81
CA ILE A 120 2.29 5.62 -4.92
C ILE A 120 1.52 4.48 -5.57
N SER A 121 0.99 3.57 -4.75
CA SER A 121 0.31 2.37 -5.24
C SER A 121 -0.70 1.90 -4.20
N ALA A 122 -1.82 1.39 -4.69
CA ALA A 122 -2.80 0.67 -3.89
C ALA A 122 -3.15 -0.58 -4.68
N VAL A 123 -2.61 -1.72 -4.27
CA VAL A 123 -2.77 -3.00 -4.97
C VAL A 123 -3.41 -4.02 -4.05
N VAL A 124 -4.43 -4.70 -4.55
CA VAL A 124 -5.13 -5.76 -3.83
C VAL A 124 -4.57 -7.10 -4.27
N HIS A 125 -4.11 -7.88 -3.30
CA HIS A 125 -3.61 -9.23 -3.53
C HIS A 125 -4.72 -10.25 -3.27
N MET A 126 -5.01 -11.05 -4.29
CA MET A 126 -6.00 -12.13 -4.24
C MET A 126 -5.34 -13.50 -4.25
N ASP A 127 -4.01 -13.55 -4.25
CA ASP A 127 -3.21 -14.77 -4.39
C ASP A 127 -2.72 -15.34 -3.04
N GLU A 128 -3.32 -14.89 -1.95
CA GLU A 128 -3.07 -15.40 -0.62
C GLU A 128 -4.40 -15.88 0.00
N LYS A 129 -4.34 -16.47 1.20
CA LYS A 129 -5.53 -17.01 1.87
C LYS A 129 -6.62 -15.95 2.09
N THR A 130 -6.21 -14.72 2.38
CA THR A 130 -7.12 -13.61 2.66
C THR A 130 -6.79 -12.46 1.74
N ALA A 131 -7.82 -11.85 1.14
CA ALA A 131 -7.61 -10.67 0.31
C ALA A 131 -7.10 -9.51 1.18
N HIS A 132 -6.10 -8.79 0.68
CA HIS A 132 -5.57 -7.63 1.39
C HIS A 132 -5.01 -6.61 0.41
N MET A 133 -5.03 -5.34 0.84
CA MET A 133 -4.55 -4.22 0.03
C MET A 133 -3.26 -3.67 0.62
N HIS A 134 -2.23 -3.61 -0.20
CA HIS A 134 -0.98 -2.90 0.10
C HIS A 134 -1.08 -1.50 -0.47
N LEU A 135 -1.08 -0.51 0.40
CA LEU A 135 -1.13 0.90 0.03
C LEU A 135 0.17 1.56 0.46
N SER A 136 0.93 2.07 -0.49
CA SER A 136 2.22 2.72 -0.25
C SER A 136 2.10 4.20 -0.55
N PHE A 137 2.58 5.05 0.36
CA PHE A 137 2.49 6.49 0.19
C PHE A 137 3.72 7.19 0.75
N VAL A 138 3.97 8.41 0.28
CA VAL A 138 5.00 9.28 0.81
C VAL A 138 4.40 10.09 1.96
N PRO A 139 5.01 10.10 3.15
CA PRO A 139 4.41 10.73 4.34
C PRO A 139 4.53 12.25 4.33
N LEU A 140 4.06 12.88 3.28
CA LEU A 140 3.91 14.32 3.19
C LEU A 140 2.56 14.73 3.76
N THR A 141 2.46 15.96 4.27
CA THR A 141 1.20 16.41 4.86
C THR A 141 0.16 16.72 3.79
N PRO A 142 -1.15 16.65 4.16
CA PRO A 142 -2.23 16.90 3.20
C PRO A 142 -2.29 18.35 2.67
N ASP A 143 -1.55 19.29 3.24
CA ASP A 143 -1.57 20.69 2.88
C ASP A 143 -0.73 21.02 1.64
N GLY A 144 -0.63 20.09 0.70
CA GLY A 144 0.13 20.25 -0.53
C GLY A 144 1.62 19.96 -0.38
N GLY A 145 1.99 19.18 0.63
CA GLY A 145 3.37 18.77 0.83
C GLY A 145 4.26 19.85 1.44
N ARG A 146 3.66 20.83 2.12
CA ARG A 146 4.42 21.90 2.75
C ARG A 146 5.14 21.46 4.01
N SER A 147 4.73 20.37 4.62
CA SER A 147 5.37 19.86 5.83
C SER A 147 6.04 18.52 5.55
N CYS A 148 7.29 18.44 5.93
CA CYS A 148 8.13 17.26 5.75
C CYS A 148 8.23 16.43 7.04
N VAL A 149 7.40 16.70 8.02
CA VAL A 149 7.50 16.11 9.37
C VAL A 149 7.44 14.58 9.31
N GLY A 150 6.60 14.02 8.44
CA GLY A 150 6.48 12.57 8.31
C GLY A 150 7.77 11.87 7.89
N LEU A 151 8.65 12.58 7.18
CA LEU A 151 9.92 12.00 6.69
C LEU A 151 10.94 11.80 7.83
N PHE A 152 10.76 12.49 8.93
CA PHE A 152 11.73 12.49 10.05
C PHE A 152 11.27 11.65 11.23
N ARG A 153 10.05 11.14 11.22
CA ARG A 153 9.53 10.28 12.29
C ARG A 153 9.94 8.83 12.04
N THR A 154 10.69 8.32 12.95
CA THR A 154 11.09 6.91 12.97
C THR A 154 10.11 6.05 13.72
#